data_6ebb50319106c48155b7309328d52fb5
#
_entry.id   6ebb50319106c48155b7309328d52fb5
#
_cell.length_a   1.000
_cell.length_b   1.000
_cell.length_c   1.000
_cell.angle_alpha   90.00
_cell.angle_beta   90.00
_cell.angle_gamma   90.00
#
_symmetry.space_group_name_H-M   'P 1'
#
loop_
_entity.id
_entity.type
_entity.pdbx_description
1 polymer ?
#
loop_
_entity_poly.entity_id
_entity_poly.type
_entity_poly.pdbx_seq_one_letter_code
_entity_poly.pdbx_strand_id
1 'polypeptide(L)'
;QLFLLEMRRQAHRRTRGIAALVNDFLAPAGLDFTADAVRLTPNANVTERHLCQAYREKAEKLFPTSEARSAFWAAKLGVSPEKAAMLIDTPVELEAAIRSKTMKKGGAGYVAPDPKSFPPIDRMNTFIAASGAIPTIAWLNGFSSGESDPGRLLDLHIAKGAAMLNIVPDRNWNVSDPEKQKKLVHELDRIIAACKERNLPVVAGTEMNAPGQKLVDDFGHPALARHLELFVDGAALLSAHTLLGRLGRGYLSEWAKNSFADT
;
A
#
# COMPACT_ATOMS: atom_id res chain seq x y z
N GLN A 1 17.12 14.48 5.65
CA GLN A 1 16.88 13.83 6.96
C GLN A 1 15.70 14.44 7.71
N LEU A 2 15.57 15.77 7.85
CA LEU A 2 14.48 16.43 8.58
C LEU A 2 13.09 16.07 8.03
N PHE A 3 12.94 16.00 6.72
CA PHE A 3 11.67 15.60 6.07
C PHE A 3 11.23 14.20 6.45
N LEU A 4 12.14 13.21 6.46
CA LEU A 4 11.84 11.84 6.88
C LEU A 4 11.46 11.75 8.36
N LEU A 5 12.12 12.54 9.22
CA LEU A 5 11.78 12.60 10.65
C LEU A 5 10.39 13.19 10.88
N GLU A 6 10.03 14.22 10.11
CA GLU A 6 8.68 14.81 10.14
C GLU A 6 7.61 13.78 9.75
N MET A 7 7.81 13.06 8.64
CA MET A 7 6.92 12.00 8.17
C MET A 7 6.75 10.89 9.21
N ARG A 8 7.86 10.44 9.82
CA ARG A 8 7.82 9.44 10.89
C ARG A 8 7.00 9.92 12.09
N ARG A 9 7.18 11.18 12.51
CA ARG A 9 6.41 11.76 13.62
C ARG A 9 4.93 11.83 13.30
N GLN A 10 4.56 12.15 12.06
CA GLN A 10 3.17 12.18 11.63
C GLN A 10 2.57 10.77 11.59
N ALA A 11 3.27 9.79 11.02
CA ALA A 11 2.85 8.40 11.01
C ALA A 11 2.65 7.85 12.43
N HIS A 12 3.59 8.13 13.34
CA HIS A 12 3.49 7.75 14.75
C HIS A 12 2.28 8.37 15.45
N ARG A 13 2.04 9.66 15.24
CA ARG A 13 0.87 10.34 15.80
C ARG A 13 -0.43 9.68 15.35
N ARG A 14 -0.55 9.42 14.05
CA ARG A 14 -1.73 8.76 13.47
C ARG A 14 -1.93 7.37 14.06
N THR A 15 -0.88 6.55 14.07
CA THR A 15 -0.97 5.15 14.53
C THR A 15 -1.24 5.09 16.04
N ARG A 16 -0.68 6.01 16.82
CA ARG A 16 -0.98 6.13 18.27
C ARG A 16 -2.44 6.54 18.51
N GLY A 17 -2.99 7.44 17.70
CA GLY A 17 -4.41 7.81 17.73
C GLY A 17 -5.33 6.63 17.42
N ILE A 18 -4.98 5.83 16.39
CA ILE A 18 -5.68 4.59 16.08
C ILE A 18 -5.66 3.64 17.29
N ALA A 19 -4.47 3.41 17.88
CA ALA A 19 -4.32 2.52 19.03
C ALA A 19 -5.18 2.97 20.24
N ALA A 20 -5.25 4.27 20.52
CA ALA A 20 -6.07 4.79 21.60
C ALA A 20 -7.57 4.45 21.42
N LEU A 21 -8.12 4.68 20.21
CA LEU A 21 -9.51 4.36 19.89
C LEU A 21 -9.77 2.84 19.93
N VAL A 22 -8.84 2.04 19.43
CA VAL A 22 -8.98 0.58 19.43
C VAL A 22 -8.82 0.00 20.83
N ASN A 23 -8.03 0.63 21.71
CA ASN A 23 -7.89 0.23 23.12
C ASN A 23 -9.24 0.25 23.84
N ASP A 24 -10.02 1.31 23.66
CA ASP A 24 -11.35 1.42 24.27
C ASP A 24 -12.28 0.31 23.75
N PHE A 25 -12.25 0.04 22.46
CA PHE A 25 -13.06 -1.01 21.85
C PHE A 25 -12.63 -2.42 22.29
N LEU A 26 -11.32 -2.71 22.34
CA LEU A 26 -10.77 -4.01 22.69
C LEU A 26 -10.52 -4.21 24.20
N ALA A 27 -10.98 -3.30 25.06
CA ALA A 27 -10.84 -3.50 26.50
C ALA A 27 -11.34 -4.91 26.92
N PRO A 28 -10.60 -5.64 27.82
CA PRO A 28 -9.43 -5.21 28.56
C PRO A 28 -8.08 -5.38 27.84
N ALA A 29 -8.04 -5.83 26.58
CA ALA A 29 -6.81 -6.08 25.82
C ALA A 29 -6.16 -4.81 25.25
N GLY A 30 -6.28 -3.66 25.94
CA GLY A 30 -5.65 -2.41 25.55
C GLY A 30 -4.11 -2.50 25.55
N LEU A 31 -3.46 -1.79 24.61
CA LEU A 31 -2.01 -1.76 24.44
C LEU A 31 -1.36 -0.57 25.17
N ASP A 32 -0.22 -0.77 25.75
CA ASP A 32 0.80 0.28 25.82
C ASP A 32 1.48 0.38 24.44
N PHE A 33 1.33 1.51 23.77
CA PHE A 33 1.84 1.68 22.41
C PHE A 33 3.34 1.46 22.31
N THR A 34 4.12 1.92 23.30
CA THR A 34 5.57 1.80 23.29
C THR A 34 6.02 0.38 23.67
N ALA A 35 5.49 -0.14 24.76
CA ALA A 35 5.88 -1.45 25.27
C ALA A 35 5.38 -2.61 24.40
N ASP A 36 4.16 -2.50 23.85
CA ASP A 36 3.54 -3.61 23.12
C ASP A 36 3.73 -3.53 21.59
N ALA A 37 3.71 -2.32 20.98
CA ALA A 37 3.72 -2.19 19.52
C ALA A 37 5.09 -1.74 18.96
N VAL A 38 5.76 -0.77 19.58
CA VAL A 38 7.06 -0.26 19.06
C VAL A 38 8.11 -1.36 19.04
N ARG A 39 8.12 -2.25 20.03
CA ARG A 39 9.05 -3.40 20.09
C ARG A 39 8.97 -4.35 18.90
N LEU A 40 7.83 -4.37 18.19
CA LEU A 40 7.62 -5.23 17.02
C LEU A 40 8.27 -4.67 15.75
N THR A 41 8.87 -3.48 15.83
CA THR A 41 9.42 -2.81 14.65
C THR A 41 10.91 -2.54 14.80
N PRO A 42 11.75 -2.80 13.77
CA PRO A 42 13.19 -2.56 13.88
C PRO A 42 13.56 -1.07 13.95
N ASN A 43 12.70 -0.19 13.42
CA ASN A 43 12.95 1.26 13.28
C ASN A 43 11.87 2.11 13.94
N ALA A 44 11.15 1.57 14.91
CA ALA A 44 10.05 2.22 15.61
C ALA A 44 8.93 2.76 14.67
N ASN A 45 8.78 2.23 13.46
CA ASN A 45 7.75 2.66 12.51
C ASN A 45 6.52 1.75 12.60
N VAL A 46 5.68 1.96 13.61
CA VAL A 46 4.48 1.16 13.87
C VAL A 46 3.46 1.37 12.75
N THR A 47 2.94 0.28 12.20
CA THR A 47 1.85 0.23 11.23
C THR A 47 0.60 -0.42 11.83
N GLU A 48 -0.54 -0.35 11.13
CA GLU A 48 -1.77 -1.07 11.53
C GLU A 48 -1.53 -2.56 11.75
N ARG A 49 -0.65 -3.21 10.96
CA ARG A 49 -0.33 -4.65 11.11
C ARG A 49 0.39 -4.93 12.44
N HIS A 50 1.35 -4.09 12.81
CA HIS A 50 2.02 -4.22 14.12
C HIS A 50 1.04 -4.04 15.30
N LEU A 51 0.05 -3.14 15.16
CA LEU A 51 -1.00 -3.01 16.16
C LEU A 51 -1.85 -4.29 16.25
N CYS A 52 -2.24 -4.87 15.11
CA CYS A 52 -3.03 -6.11 15.10
C CYS A 52 -2.27 -7.27 15.76
N GLN A 53 -0.99 -7.43 15.44
CA GLN A 53 -0.12 -8.41 16.10
C GLN A 53 -0.04 -8.15 17.62
N ALA A 54 0.18 -6.90 18.03
CA ALA A 54 0.27 -6.55 19.45
C ALA A 54 -1.04 -6.85 20.19
N TYR A 55 -2.22 -6.56 19.60
CA TYR A 55 -3.52 -6.90 20.18
C TYR A 55 -3.72 -8.42 20.31
N ARG A 56 -3.35 -9.19 19.30
CA ARG A 56 -3.37 -10.66 19.36
C ARG A 56 -2.51 -11.17 20.53
N GLU A 57 -1.25 -10.75 20.59
CA GLU A 57 -0.32 -11.16 21.63
C GLU A 57 -0.77 -10.69 23.05
N LYS A 58 -1.42 -9.53 23.15
CA LYS A 58 -2.00 -9.04 24.40
C LYS A 58 -3.16 -9.91 24.87
N ALA A 59 -4.05 -10.27 23.95
CA ALA A 59 -5.18 -11.16 24.25
C ALA A 59 -4.70 -12.57 24.64
N GLU A 60 -3.65 -13.10 24.01
CA GLU A 60 -3.04 -14.37 24.37
C GLU A 60 -2.54 -14.38 25.83
N LYS A 61 -1.94 -13.28 26.27
CA LYS A 61 -1.46 -13.13 27.65
C LYS A 61 -2.59 -12.99 28.67
N LEU A 62 -3.66 -12.27 28.29
CA LEU A 62 -4.80 -12.02 29.19
C LEU A 62 -5.77 -13.22 29.28
N PHE A 63 -5.88 -13.96 28.20
CA PHE A 63 -6.78 -15.11 28.06
C PHE A 63 -5.99 -16.36 27.68
N PRO A 64 -5.37 -17.04 28.66
CA PRO A 64 -4.44 -18.14 28.38
C PRO A 64 -5.12 -19.39 27.80
N THR A 65 -6.41 -19.60 28.01
CA THR A 65 -7.12 -20.75 27.42
C THR A 65 -7.71 -20.42 26.05
N SER A 66 -7.83 -21.42 25.18
CA SER A 66 -8.43 -21.26 23.84
C SER A 66 -9.87 -20.83 23.91
N GLU A 67 -10.64 -21.35 24.88
CA GLU A 67 -12.04 -21.01 25.10
C GLU A 67 -12.20 -19.53 25.47
N ALA A 68 -11.38 -19.03 26.40
CA ALA A 68 -11.45 -17.64 26.81
C ALA A 68 -11.04 -16.68 25.68
N ARG A 69 -9.99 -17.04 24.90
CA ARG A 69 -9.58 -16.25 23.71
C ARG A 69 -10.65 -16.25 22.64
N SER A 70 -11.24 -17.43 22.34
CA SER A 70 -12.30 -17.55 21.36
C SER A 70 -13.52 -16.72 21.75
N ALA A 71 -13.96 -16.81 23.01
CA ALA A 71 -15.07 -16.02 23.53
C ALA A 71 -14.80 -14.50 23.42
N PHE A 72 -13.59 -14.05 23.78
CA PHE A 72 -13.17 -12.66 23.66
C PHE A 72 -13.23 -12.19 22.19
N TRP A 73 -12.62 -12.92 21.27
CA TRP A 73 -12.59 -12.53 19.88
C TRP A 73 -13.95 -12.65 19.19
N ALA A 74 -14.77 -13.63 19.53
CA ALA A 74 -16.14 -13.74 19.05
C ALA A 74 -16.94 -12.48 19.39
N ALA A 75 -16.89 -12.05 20.65
CA ALA A 75 -17.58 -10.84 21.11
C ALA A 75 -17.06 -9.57 20.45
N LYS A 76 -15.72 -9.40 20.35
CA LYS A 76 -15.11 -8.18 19.81
C LYS A 76 -15.21 -8.07 18.30
N LEU A 77 -15.05 -9.16 17.57
CA LEU A 77 -15.15 -9.17 16.10
C LEU A 77 -16.59 -9.28 15.59
N GLY A 78 -17.51 -9.75 16.45
CA GLY A 78 -18.90 -9.98 16.07
C GLY A 78 -19.04 -11.18 15.12
N VAL A 79 -18.28 -12.26 15.39
CA VAL A 79 -18.32 -13.52 14.64
C VAL A 79 -18.83 -14.64 15.54
N SER A 80 -19.19 -15.81 14.94
CA SER A 80 -19.59 -16.97 15.75
C SER A 80 -18.44 -17.52 16.58
N PRO A 81 -18.70 -18.22 17.69
CA PRO A 81 -17.67 -18.87 18.50
C PRO A 81 -16.80 -19.85 17.69
N GLU A 82 -17.40 -20.60 16.76
CA GLU A 82 -16.70 -21.55 15.89
C GLU A 82 -15.74 -20.81 14.96
N LYS A 83 -16.17 -19.69 14.36
CA LYS A 83 -15.30 -18.86 13.52
C LYS A 83 -14.18 -18.24 14.33
N ALA A 84 -14.45 -17.78 15.55
CA ALA A 84 -13.41 -17.24 16.43
C ALA A 84 -12.39 -18.32 16.83
N ALA A 85 -12.82 -19.55 17.12
CA ALA A 85 -11.95 -20.68 17.38
C ALA A 85 -11.01 -20.98 16.20
N MET A 86 -11.51 -20.97 14.97
CA MET A 86 -10.66 -21.11 13.78
C MET A 86 -9.66 -19.96 13.61
N LEU A 87 -10.07 -18.73 13.90
CA LEU A 87 -9.22 -17.55 13.77
C LEU A 87 -8.05 -17.55 14.76
N ILE A 88 -8.24 -17.99 15.98
CA ILE A 88 -7.15 -18.04 16.98
C ILE A 88 -6.04 -19.04 16.61
N ASP A 89 -6.34 -20.05 15.80
CA ASP A 89 -5.37 -21.02 15.29
C ASP A 89 -4.65 -20.51 14.02
N THR A 90 -5.12 -19.40 13.43
CA THR A 90 -4.56 -18.79 12.22
C THR A 90 -4.21 -17.31 12.47
N PRO A 91 -3.04 -17.02 13.07
CA PRO A 91 -2.65 -15.67 13.50
C PRO A 91 -2.81 -14.59 12.42
N VAL A 92 -2.45 -14.90 11.17
CA VAL A 92 -2.54 -13.98 10.03
C VAL A 92 -4.00 -13.61 9.71
N GLU A 93 -4.92 -14.59 9.75
CA GLU A 93 -6.35 -14.36 9.51
C GLU A 93 -6.99 -13.59 10.66
N LEU A 94 -6.60 -13.91 11.91
CA LEU A 94 -7.06 -13.16 13.08
C LEU A 94 -6.63 -11.70 13.00
N GLU A 95 -5.37 -11.43 12.69
CA GLU A 95 -4.85 -10.08 12.54
C GLU A 95 -5.54 -9.31 11.40
N ALA A 96 -5.85 -9.98 10.29
CA ALA A 96 -6.64 -9.41 9.20
C ALA A 96 -8.07 -9.09 9.63
N ALA A 97 -8.70 -9.96 10.42
CA ALA A 97 -10.03 -9.73 10.98
C ALA A 97 -10.05 -8.57 11.98
N ILE A 98 -9.06 -8.50 12.89
CA ILE A 98 -8.88 -7.37 13.81
C ILE A 98 -8.76 -6.07 13.01
N ARG A 99 -7.88 -6.03 12.01
CA ARG A 99 -7.68 -4.85 11.17
C ARG A 99 -8.95 -4.42 10.45
N SER A 100 -9.65 -5.35 9.85
CA SER A 100 -10.88 -5.10 9.11
C SER A 100 -11.98 -4.52 10.03
N LYS A 101 -12.17 -5.12 11.20
CA LYS A 101 -13.19 -4.72 12.16
C LYS A 101 -12.91 -3.39 12.83
N THR A 102 -11.62 -3.10 13.14
CA THR A 102 -11.29 -1.97 14.02
C THR A 102 -10.69 -0.76 13.29
N MET A 103 -9.90 -0.95 12.22
CA MET A 103 -9.06 0.10 11.64
C MET A 103 -9.49 0.55 10.24
N LYS A 104 -10.42 -0.17 9.59
CA LYS A 104 -10.98 0.20 8.29
C LYS A 104 -12.20 1.10 8.45
N LYS A 105 -12.65 1.72 7.36
CA LYS A 105 -13.81 2.62 7.35
C LYS A 105 -15.01 1.95 8.02
N GLY A 106 -15.56 2.60 9.03
CA GLY A 106 -16.63 2.07 9.87
C GLY A 106 -16.17 1.32 11.13
N GLY A 107 -14.85 1.07 11.29
CA GLY A 107 -14.29 0.48 12.52
C GLY A 107 -14.05 1.51 13.63
N ALA A 108 -14.00 1.05 14.88
CA ALA A 108 -13.87 1.90 16.07
C ALA A 108 -12.58 2.76 16.08
N GLY A 109 -11.50 2.27 15.50
CA GLY A 109 -10.20 2.96 15.38
C GLY A 109 -9.99 3.62 14.01
N TYR A 110 -11.03 3.75 13.18
CA TYR A 110 -10.86 4.41 11.89
C TYR A 110 -10.58 5.90 12.06
N VAL A 111 -9.40 6.32 11.63
CA VAL A 111 -9.04 7.73 11.53
C VAL A 111 -9.08 8.12 10.06
N ALA A 112 -10.00 9.02 9.71
CA ALA A 112 -10.10 9.52 8.34
C ALA A 112 -8.77 10.17 7.90
N PRO A 113 -8.39 10.05 6.62
CA PRO A 113 -7.24 10.78 6.09
C PRO A 113 -7.41 12.28 6.32
N ASP A 114 -6.46 12.88 7.02
CA ASP A 114 -6.36 14.33 7.19
C ASP A 114 -5.27 14.84 6.24
N PRO A 115 -5.53 15.88 5.43
CA PRO A 115 -4.51 16.51 4.60
C PRO A 115 -3.22 16.89 5.34
N LYS A 116 -3.32 17.17 6.64
CA LYS A 116 -2.15 17.45 7.51
C LYS A 116 -1.36 16.20 7.90
N SER A 117 -1.92 15.01 7.72
CA SER A 117 -1.27 13.73 8.05
C SER A 117 -0.32 13.24 6.96
N PHE A 118 -0.38 13.84 5.78
CA PHE A 118 0.44 13.49 4.63
C PHE A 118 1.14 14.74 4.08
N PRO A 119 2.38 14.61 3.60
CA PRO A 119 3.04 15.74 2.94
C PRO A 119 2.32 16.09 1.64
N PRO A 120 2.33 17.36 1.21
CA PRO A 120 1.91 17.73 -0.14
C PRO A 120 2.66 16.92 -1.19
N ILE A 121 1.97 16.49 -2.26
CA ILE A 121 2.52 15.57 -3.25
C ILE A 121 3.71 16.17 -4.02
N ASP A 122 3.67 17.46 -4.32
CA ASP A 122 4.76 18.19 -4.95
C ASP A 122 6.02 18.20 -4.07
N ARG A 123 5.88 18.43 -2.75
CA ARG A 123 6.98 18.35 -1.80
C ARG A 123 7.55 16.92 -1.70
N MET A 124 6.67 15.91 -1.75
CA MET A 124 7.10 14.50 -1.77
C MET A 124 7.86 14.17 -3.04
N ASN A 125 7.32 14.53 -4.20
CA ASN A 125 7.96 14.27 -5.50
C ASN A 125 9.31 14.99 -5.62
N THR A 126 9.40 16.24 -5.17
CA THR A 126 10.68 16.96 -5.09
C THR A 126 11.70 16.24 -4.20
N PHE A 127 11.26 15.74 -3.04
CA PHE A 127 12.14 14.98 -2.15
C PHE A 127 12.61 13.66 -2.79
N ILE A 128 11.72 12.93 -3.47
CA ILE A 128 12.04 11.68 -4.17
C ILE A 128 13.07 11.94 -5.27
N ALA A 129 12.83 12.92 -6.13
CA ALA A 129 13.74 13.28 -7.22
C ALA A 129 15.11 13.74 -6.68
N ALA A 130 15.14 14.58 -5.65
CA ALA A 130 16.38 15.03 -5.00
C ALA A 130 17.15 13.88 -4.31
N SER A 131 16.48 12.77 -4.01
CA SER A 131 17.10 11.55 -3.49
C SER A 131 17.65 10.63 -4.58
N GLY A 132 17.54 11.01 -5.86
CA GLY A 132 17.99 10.23 -7.01
C GLY A 132 17.02 9.09 -7.37
N ALA A 133 15.76 9.19 -6.99
CA ALA A 133 14.71 8.23 -7.33
C ALA A 133 13.67 8.85 -8.29
N ILE A 134 12.88 8.02 -8.96
CA ILE A 134 11.82 8.48 -9.87
C ILE A 134 10.49 8.62 -9.10
N PRO A 135 9.90 9.83 -9.02
CA PRO A 135 8.57 10.00 -8.46
C PRO A 135 7.54 9.22 -9.27
N THR A 136 6.90 8.24 -8.64
CA THR A 136 6.05 7.27 -9.33
C THR A 136 4.64 7.31 -8.76
N ILE A 137 3.62 7.36 -9.64
CA ILE A 137 2.21 7.28 -9.30
C ILE A 137 1.90 5.82 -8.96
N ALA A 138 1.36 5.54 -7.78
CA ALA A 138 0.83 4.22 -7.45
C ALA A 138 -0.66 4.17 -7.84
N TRP A 139 -0.99 3.36 -8.85
CA TRP A 139 -2.37 3.15 -9.29
C TRP A 139 -2.83 1.73 -8.92
N LEU A 140 -4.03 1.61 -8.37
CA LEU A 140 -4.51 0.33 -7.84
C LEU A 140 -5.42 -0.39 -8.83
N ASN A 141 -6.57 0.20 -9.21
CA ASN A 141 -7.55 -0.51 -10.03
C ASN A 141 -8.62 0.36 -10.72
N GLY A 142 -8.58 1.66 -10.62
CA GLY A 142 -9.53 2.57 -11.27
C GLY A 142 -10.87 2.74 -10.56
N PHE A 143 -11.16 2.03 -9.47
CA PHE A 143 -12.49 2.04 -8.83
C PHE A 143 -12.67 3.13 -7.79
N SER A 144 -11.60 3.75 -7.33
CA SER A 144 -11.70 4.89 -6.43
C SER A 144 -12.09 6.16 -7.19
N SER A 145 -12.73 7.11 -6.51
CA SER A 145 -13.08 8.40 -7.13
C SER A 145 -11.87 9.18 -7.62
N GLY A 146 -10.68 8.93 -7.03
CA GLY A 146 -9.42 9.54 -7.46
C GLY A 146 -8.80 8.88 -8.69
N GLU A 147 -9.18 7.63 -9.02
CA GLU A 147 -8.61 6.85 -10.12
C GLU A 147 -9.58 6.67 -11.31
N SER A 148 -10.86 7.00 -11.13
CA SER A 148 -11.92 6.76 -12.13
C SER A 148 -11.76 7.56 -13.43
N ASP A 149 -10.97 8.64 -13.39
CA ASP A 149 -10.58 9.44 -14.56
C ASP A 149 -9.05 9.37 -14.74
N PRO A 150 -8.54 8.42 -15.57
CA PRO A 150 -7.13 8.25 -15.81
C PRO A 150 -6.44 9.51 -16.34
N GLY A 151 -7.07 10.23 -17.26
CA GLY A 151 -6.49 11.44 -17.86
C GLY A 151 -6.25 12.52 -16.81
N ARG A 152 -7.28 12.86 -16.06
CA ARG A 152 -7.20 13.86 -14.98
C ARG A 152 -6.20 13.45 -13.89
N LEU A 153 -6.17 12.15 -13.51
CA LEU A 153 -5.23 11.62 -12.54
C LEU A 153 -3.79 11.86 -13.00
N LEU A 154 -3.47 11.44 -14.23
CA LEU A 154 -2.12 11.55 -14.77
C LEU A 154 -1.69 13.01 -14.91
N ASP A 155 -2.54 13.86 -15.50
CA ASP A 155 -2.24 15.29 -15.69
C ASP A 155 -1.94 15.99 -14.36
N LEU A 156 -2.75 15.71 -13.33
CA LEU A 156 -2.52 16.25 -11.99
C LEU A 156 -1.16 15.82 -11.40
N HIS A 157 -0.85 14.53 -11.51
CA HIS A 157 0.36 13.97 -10.92
C HIS A 157 1.62 14.36 -11.69
N ILE A 158 1.57 14.40 -13.03
CA ILE A 158 2.66 14.87 -13.89
C ILE A 158 2.97 16.35 -13.60
N ALA A 159 1.93 17.20 -13.51
CA ALA A 159 2.08 18.61 -13.14
C ALA A 159 2.69 18.79 -11.74
N LYS A 160 2.62 17.78 -10.88
CA LYS A 160 3.24 17.74 -9.55
C LYS A 160 4.59 17.01 -9.52
N GLY A 161 5.17 16.71 -10.69
CA GLY A 161 6.51 16.15 -10.82
C GLY A 161 6.59 14.61 -10.78
N ALA A 162 5.47 13.91 -10.94
CA ALA A 162 5.52 12.45 -11.17
C ALA A 162 6.02 12.17 -12.59
N ALA A 163 6.82 11.12 -12.75
CA ALA A 163 7.48 10.78 -14.01
C ALA A 163 7.33 9.29 -14.41
N MET A 164 6.51 8.54 -13.70
CA MET A 164 6.27 7.11 -13.94
C MET A 164 4.96 6.68 -13.29
N LEU A 165 4.34 5.63 -13.82
CA LEU A 165 3.21 4.94 -13.18
C LEU A 165 3.64 3.54 -12.72
N ASN A 166 3.20 3.13 -11.53
CA ASN A 166 3.30 1.75 -11.04
C ASN A 166 1.91 1.12 -10.96
N ILE A 167 1.76 -0.07 -11.53
CA ILE A 167 0.60 -0.94 -11.35
C ILE A 167 0.96 -2.12 -10.42
N VAL A 168 -0.07 -2.72 -9.81
CA VAL A 168 0.04 -3.99 -9.08
C VAL A 168 -0.72 -5.04 -9.87
N PRO A 169 -0.05 -5.86 -10.72
CA PRO A 169 -0.70 -6.67 -11.75
C PRO A 169 -1.82 -7.58 -11.23
N ASP A 170 -1.58 -8.34 -10.17
CA ASP A 170 -2.59 -9.24 -9.59
C ASP A 170 -3.89 -8.54 -9.17
N ARG A 171 -3.85 -7.27 -8.77
CA ARG A 171 -5.04 -6.49 -8.43
C ARG A 171 -5.91 -6.16 -9.63
N ASN A 172 -5.35 -6.24 -10.83
CA ASN A 172 -6.00 -5.77 -12.06
C ASN A 172 -6.65 -6.90 -12.87
N TRP A 173 -6.49 -8.16 -12.47
CA TRP A 173 -7.13 -9.27 -13.16
C TRP A 173 -7.42 -10.49 -12.27
N ASN A 174 -6.61 -10.75 -11.24
CA ASN A 174 -6.65 -12.00 -10.47
C ASN A 174 -7.75 -11.97 -9.40
N VAL A 175 -8.98 -12.07 -9.84
CA VAL A 175 -10.18 -12.16 -9.00
C VAL A 175 -11.09 -13.27 -9.49
N SER A 176 -11.81 -13.92 -8.57
CA SER A 176 -12.67 -15.05 -8.87
C SER A 176 -14.01 -14.68 -9.55
N ASP A 177 -14.45 -13.45 -9.41
CA ASP A 177 -15.68 -12.93 -10.03
C ASP A 177 -15.39 -12.49 -11.46
N PRO A 178 -15.95 -13.15 -12.51
CA PRO A 178 -15.67 -12.84 -13.91
C PRO A 178 -16.12 -11.43 -14.33
N GLU A 179 -17.24 -10.93 -13.81
CA GLU A 179 -17.72 -9.59 -14.16
C GLU A 179 -16.85 -8.50 -13.53
N LYS A 180 -16.39 -8.73 -12.31
CA LYS A 180 -15.40 -7.87 -11.68
C LYS A 180 -14.06 -7.90 -12.41
N GLN A 181 -13.62 -9.10 -12.84
CA GLN A 181 -12.39 -9.25 -13.61
C GLN A 181 -12.43 -8.44 -14.91
N LYS A 182 -13.53 -8.54 -15.69
CA LYS A 182 -13.71 -7.76 -16.93
C LYS A 182 -13.58 -6.25 -16.66
N LYS A 183 -14.19 -5.75 -15.59
CA LYS A 183 -14.12 -4.34 -15.22
C LYS A 183 -12.69 -3.92 -14.85
N LEU A 184 -11.99 -4.73 -14.07
CA LEU A 184 -10.60 -4.48 -13.68
C LEU A 184 -9.67 -4.41 -14.89
N VAL A 185 -9.82 -5.38 -15.81
CA VAL A 185 -9.03 -5.44 -17.04
C VAL A 185 -9.34 -4.24 -17.95
N HIS A 186 -10.60 -3.82 -18.03
CA HIS A 186 -10.98 -2.62 -18.78
C HIS A 186 -10.32 -1.35 -18.20
N GLU A 187 -10.32 -1.19 -16.86
CA GLU A 187 -9.67 -0.03 -16.23
C GLU A 187 -8.15 -0.06 -16.39
N LEU A 188 -7.52 -1.26 -16.37
CA LEU A 188 -6.12 -1.41 -16.69
C LEU A 188 -5.80 -0.93 -18.12
N ASP A 189 -6.61 -1.30 -19.10
CA ASP A 189 -6.43 -0.84 -20.49
C ASP A 189 -6.55 0.68 -20.59
N ARG A 190 -7.52 1.27 -19.90
CA ARG A 190 -7.74 2.72 -19.89
C ARG A 190 -6.55 3.49 -19.34
N ILE A 191 -6.01 3.07 -18.20
CA ILE A 191 -4.85 3.76 -17.59
C ILE A 191 -3.60 3.58 -18.46
N ILE A 192 -3.38 2.40 -19.04
CA ILE A 192 -2.25 2.17 -19.94
C ILE A 192 -2.35 3.01 -21.21
N ALA A 193 -3.53 3.10 -21.81
CA ALA A 193 -3.74 3.97 -22.97
C ALA A 193 -3.44 5.44 -22.63
N ALA A 194 -3.94 5.91 -21.49
CA ALA A 194 -3.68 7.27 -21.03
C ALA A 194 -2.20 7.55 -20.73
N CYS A 195 -1.45 6.55 -20.26
CA CYS A 195 0.01 6.65 -20.10
C CYS A 195 0.74 6.74 -21.43
N LYS A 196 0.35 5.92 -22.42
CA LYS A 196 0.93 5.96 -23.78
C LYS A 196 0.73 7.32 -24.45
N GLU A 197 -0.46 7.91 -24.34
CA GLU A 197 -0.76 9.24 -24.86
C GLU A 197 0.13 10.35 -24.28
N ARG A 198 0.73 10.12 -23.10
CA ARG A 198 1.58 11.07 -22.38
C ARG A 198 3.06 10.68 -22.36
N ASN A 199 3.45 9.65 -23.09
CA ASN A 199 4.79 9.05 -23.02
C ASN A 199 5.25 8.79 -21.58
N LEU A 200 4.29 8.41 -20.70
CA LEU A 200 4.56 8.13 -19.29
C LEU A 200 4.94 6.64 -19.12
N PRO A 201 6.17 6.33 -18.68
CA PRO A 201 6.59 4.96 -18.45
C PRO A 201 5.73 4.24 -17.40
N VAL A 202 5.50 2.94 -17.61
CA VAL A 202 4.73 2.11 -16.70
C VAL A 202 5.59 0.96 -16.20
N VAL A 203 5.62 0.75 -14.88
CA VAL A 203 6.27 -0.40 -14.25
C VAL A 203 5.24 -1.28 -13.54
N ALA A 204 5.50 -2.57 -13.56
CA ALA A 204 4.74 -3.56 -12.81
C ALA A 204 5.43 -3.85 -11.48
N GLY A 205 4.79 -3.53 -10.37
CA GLY A 205 5.29 -3.76 -9.02
C GLY A 205 4.49 -4.85 -8.32
N THR A 206 5.08 -6.04 -8.18
CA THR A 206 4.46 -7.18 -7.47
C THR A 206 4.21 -6.84 -6.00
N GLU A 207 3.01 -7.09 -5.50
CA GLU A 207 2.68 -6.87 -4.10
C GLU A 207 2.95 -8.12 -3.26
N MET A 208 3.96 -8.06 -2.38
CA MET A 208 4.35 -9.14 -1.48
C MET A 208 4.29 -8.68 -0.02
N ASN A 209 3.12 -8.29 0.45
CA ASN A 209 2.94 -7.75 1.80
C ASN A 209 2.08 -8.66 2.71
N ALA A 210 1.70 -9.83 2.22
CA ALA A 210 0.96 -10.83 2.98
C ALA A 210 1.38 -12.26 2.59
N PRO A 211 1.28 -13.24 3.50
CA PRO A 211 1.51 -14.64 3.19
C PRO A 211 0.61 -15.11 2.04
N GLY A 212 1.16 -15.98 1.17
CA GLY A 212 0.43 -16.56 0.04
C GLY A 212 0.39 -15.68 -1.22
N GLN A 213 0.91 -14.45 -1.18
CA GLN A 213 1.08 -13.63 -2.38
C GLN A 213 2.21 -14.16 -3.26
N LYS A 214 2.08 -13.98 -4.57
CA LYS A 214 3.06 -14.45 -5.55
C LYS A 214 4.36 -13.63 -5.50
N LEU A 215 5.48 -14.27 -5.75
CA LEU A 215 6.77 -13.60 -5.97
C LEU A 215 6.85 -12.91 -7.33
N VAL A 216 6.19 -13.50 -8.32
CA VAL A 216 6.14 -13.01 -9.70
C VAL A 216 4.72 -13.10 -10.20
N ASP A 217 4.24 -12.03 -10.82
CA ASP A 217 2.93 -11.99 -11.46
C ASP A 217 2.90 -12.87 -12.72
N ASP A 218 1.71 -13.33 -13.10
CA ASP A 218 1.52 -14.14 -14.31
C ASP A 218 1.42 -13.25 -15.55
N PHE A 219 2.56 -12.81 -16.06
CA PHE A 219 2.65 -12.02 -17.29
C PHE A 219 2.25 -12.79 -18.56
N GLY A 220 2.08 -14.11 -18.49
CA GLY A 220 1.49 -14.92 -19.57
C GLY A 220 -0.02 -14.81 -19.67
N HIS A 221 -0.69 -14.34 -18.63
CA HIS A 221 -2.14 -14.14 -18.67
C HIS A 221 -2.54 -13.07 -19.70
N PRO A 222 -3.58 -13.28 -20.53
CA PRO A 222 -3.95 -12.38 -21.63
C PRO A 222 -4.18 -10.91 -21.20
N ALA A 223 -4.64 -10.68 -19.99
CA ALA A 223 -4.83 -9.34 -19.45
C ALA A 223 -3.51 -8.53 -19.31
N LEU A 224 -2.39 -9.22 -19.09
CA LEU A 224 -1.07 -8.59 -18.92
C LEU A 224 -0.18 -8.76 -20.14
N ALA A 225 -0.26 -9.91 -20.82
CA ALA A 225 0.63 -10.26 -21.94
C ALA A 225 0.58 -9.22 -23.07
N ARG A 226 -0.59 -8.65 -23.36
CA ARG A 226 -0.78 -7.59 -24.38
C ARG A 226 -0.08 -6.27 -24.05
N HIS A 227 0.37 -6.09 -22.80
CA HIS A 227 1.08 -4.91 -22.33
C HIS A 227 2.53 -5.21 -21.93
N LEU A 228 2.98 -6.43 -22.17
CA LEU A 228 4.30 -6.92 -21.69
C LEU A 228 5.46 -6.05 -22.18
N GLU A 229 5.45 -5.65 -23.45
CA GLU A 229 6.48 -4.78 -24.02
C GLU A 229 6.63 -3.47 -23.23
N LEU A 230 5.52 -2.81 -22.94
CA LEU A 230 5.49 -1.58 -22.14
C LEU A 230 6.06 -1.80 -20.72
N PHE A 231 5.77 -2.94 -20.09
CA PHE A 231 6.31 -3.25 -18.77
C PHE A 231 7.82 -3.56 -18.81
N VAL A 232 8.28 -4.20 -19.87
CA VAL A 232 9.71 -4.46 -20.10
C VAL A 232 10.46 -3.14 -20.34
N ASP A 233 9.91 -2.23 -21.13
CA ASP A 233 10.48 -0.90 -21.37
C ASP A 233 10.55 -0.08 -20.08
N GLY A 234 9.49 -0.08 -19.28
CA GLY A 234 9.48 0.57 -17.97
C GLY A 234 10.54 -0.01 -17.02
N ALA A 235 10.70 -1.33 -16.99
CA ALA A 235 11.73 -2.00 -16.19
C ALA A 235 13.15 -1.69 -16.69
N ALA A 236 13.36 -1.65 -18.01
CA ALA A 236 14.62 -1.26 -18.63
C ALA A 236 14.99 0.19 -18.30
N LEU A 237 14.02 1.12 -18.38
CA LEU A 237 14.21 2.51 -18.01
C LEU A 237 14.61 2.66 -16.54
N LEU A 238 13.91 1.95 -15.63
CA LEU A 238 14.23 1.96 -14.20
C LEU A 238 15.63 1.42 -13.92
N SER A 239 16.04 0.35 -14.61
CA SER A 239 17.39 -0.23 -14.53
C SER A 239 18.44 0.76 -15.05
N ALA A 240 18.19 1.37 -16.20
CA ALA A 240 19.08 2.39 -16.79
C ALA A 240 19.20 3.61 -15.87
N HIS A 241 18.08 4.11 -15.30
CA HIS A 241 18.10 5.18 -14.31
C HIS A 241 19.01 4.85 -13.12
N THR A 242 18.89 3.64 -12.59
CA THR A 242 19.70 3.21 -11.43
C THR A 242 21.19 3.14 -11.76
N LEU A 243 21.56 2.62 -12.94
CA LEU A 243 22.95 2.49 -13.36
C LEU A 243 23.57 3.85 -13.72
N LEU A 244 22.86 4.64 -14.52
CA LEU A 244 23.35 5.92 -15.04
C LEU A 244 23.21 7.06 -14.03
N GLY A 245 22.31 6.92 -13.06
CA GLY A 245 22.10 7.93 -12.02
C GLY A 245 23.36 8.26 -11.22
N ARG A 246 24.21 7.26 -10.97
CA ARG A 246 25.52 7.41 -10.32
C ARG A 246 26.50 8.28 -11.12
N LEU A 247 26.27 8.41 -12.41
CA LEU A 247 27.05 9.23 -13.34
C LEU A 247 26.38 10.60 -13.63
N GLY A 248 25.31 10.94 -12.91
CA GLY A 248 24.50 12.14 -13.18
C GLY A 248 23.67 12.06 -14.47
N ARG A 249 23.49 10.87 -15.04
CA ARG A 249 22.80 10.60 -16.32
C ARG A 249 21.51 9.78 -16.15
N GLY A 250 20.88 9.84 -14.97
CA GLY A 250 19.61 9.17 -14.74
C GLY A 250 18.46 9.78 -15.54
N TYR A 251 17.34 9.11 -15.62
CA TYR A 251 16.15 9.47 -16.42
C TYR A 251 15.69 10.94 -16.25
N LEU A 252 15.75 11.49 -15.04
CA LEU A 252 15.32 12.86 -14.75
C LEU A 252 16.44 13.91 -14.87
N SER A 253 17.63 13.51 -15.31
CA SER A 253 18.78 14.42 -15.44
C SER A 253 18.66 15.34 -16.65
N GLU A 254 19.36 16.47 -16.61
CA GLU A 254 19.47 17.36 -17.78
C GLU A 254 20.14 16.67 -18.98
N TRP A 255 21.07 15.74 -18.71
CA TRP A 255 21.64 14.92 -19.78
C TRP A 255 20.57 14.10 -20.52
N ALA A 256 19.68 13.42 -19.79
CA ALA A 256 18.63 12.63 -20.41
C ALA A 256 17.64 13.49 -21.20
N LYS A 257 17.22 14.63 -20.64
CA LYS A 257 16.34 15.58 -21.31
C LYS A 257 16.93 16.09 -22.63
N ASN A 258 18.22 16.43 -22.62
CA ASN A 258 18.90 16.96 -23.81
C ASN A 258 19.23 15.87 -24.84
N SER A 259 19.46 14.61 -24.39
CA SER A 259 19.82 13.50 -25.29
C SER A 259 18.62 12.87 -25.97
N PHE A 260 17.43 13.02 -25.40
CA PHE A 260 16.18 12.38 -25.84
C PHE A 260 15.03 13.38 -25.95
N ALA A 261 15.33 14.65 -26.28
CA ALA A 261 14.32 15.71 -26.35
C ALA A 261 13.25 15.47 -27.43
N ASP A 262 13.59 14.71 -28.48
CA ASP A 262 12.76 14.46 -29.66
C ASP A 262 12.15 13.04 -29.67
N THR A 263 12.27 12.28 -28.58
CA THR A 263 11.71 10.92 -28.44
C THR A 263 10.61 10.87 -27.39
#